data_0e4ac1a72207f170656410e283f4d170
#
_entry.id   0e4ac1a72207f170656410e283f4d170
#
_cell.length_a   1.000
_cell.length_b   1.000
_cell.length_c   1.000
_cell.angle_alpha   90.00
_cell.angle_beta   90.00
_cell.angle_gamma   90.00
#
_symmetry.space_group_name_H-M   'P 1'
#
loop_
_entity.id
_entity.type
_entity.pdbx_description
1 polymer ?
#
loop_
_entity_poly.entity_id
_entity_poly.type
_entity_poly.pdbx_seq_one_letter_code
_entity_poly.pdbx_strand_id
1 'polypeptide(L)'
;MRYALDKAQGLKHAYDLVEVGIGKALSSAGVARALTLAKERYDMLAVVGFAASALGRKQGDIVMPCRAIHHDAIIPENFCPEITDPRMLQGKDPETVFTGDSFVNAGIIREVKARFGVDCGLFDME
;
A
#
# COMPACT_ATOMS: atom_id res chain seq x y z
N MET A 1 11.46 5.73 -9.28
CA MET A 1 11.85 5.65 -7.84
C MET A 1 13.35 5.50 -7.63
N ARG A 2 14.04 4.49 -8.19
CA ARG A 2 15.51 4.31 -8.03
C ARG A 2 16.31 5.60 -8.27
N TYR A 3 16.06 6.31 -9.39
CA TYR A 3 16.74 7.57 -9.72
C TYR A 3 16.57 8.65 -8.62
N ALA A 4 15.40 8.73 -8.00
CA ALA A 4 15.14 9.71 -6.94
C ALA A 4 15.91 9.34 -5.66
N LEU A 5 16.00 8.04 -5.31
CA LEU A 5 16.75 7.57 -4.16
C LEU A 5 18.27 7.75 -4.36
N ASP A 6 18.78 7.47 -5.57
CA ASP A 6 20.18 7.70 -5.90
C ASP A 6 20.59 9.17 -5.81
N LYS A 7 19.64 10.09 -5.95
CA LYS A 7 19.83 11.53 -5.81
C LYS A 7 19.57 12.06 -4.40
N ALA A 8 18.94 11.27 -3.53
CA ALA A 8 18.64 11.69 -2.18
C ALA A 8 19.94 11.83 -1.36
N GLN A 9 20.20 13.05 -0.90
CA GLN A 9 21.32 13.30 0.00
C GLN A 9 20.90 13.11 1.46
N GLY A 10 21.76 12.51 2.27
CA GLY A 10 21.55 12.41 3.71
C GLY A 10 20.67 11.24 4.15
N LEU A 11 20.51 10.19 3.34
CA LEU A 11 19.93 8.94 3.81
C LEU A 11 20.78 8.39 4.95
N LYS A 12 20.14 8.22 6.12
CA LYS A 12 20.80 7.78 7.35
C LYS A 12 20.86 6.25 7.48
N HIS A 13 20.13 5.53 6.64
CA HIS A 13 19.97 4.08 6.69
C HIS A 13 20.40 3.45 5.36
N ALA A 14 20.98 2.26 5.44
CA ALA A 14 21.15 1.42 4.26
C ALA A 14 19.79 0.93 3.79
N TYR A 15 19.58 0.83 2.49
CA TYR A 15 18.35 0.33 1.91
C TYR A 15 18.59 -0.53 0.67
N ASP A 16 17.72 -1.48 0.47
CA ASP A 16 17.59 -2.21 -0.79
C ASP A 16 16.29 -1.82 -1.47
N LEU A 17 16.33 -1.51 -2.75
CA LEU A 17 15.16 -1.22 -3.55
C LEU A 17 14.79 -2.46 -4.37
N VAL A 18 13.59 -2.96 -4.14
CA VAL A 18 13.04 -4.13 -4.85
C VAL A 18 11.79 -3.71 -5.62
N GLU A 19 11.77 -4.00 -6.92
CA GLU A 19 10.57 -3.86 -7.75
C GLU A 19 9.78 -5.16 -7.70
N VAL A 20 8.54 -5.10 -7.24
CA VAL A 20 7.73 -6.29 -6.94
C VAL A 20 6.65 -6.61 -7.96
N GLY A 21 6.38 -5.70 -8.91
CA GLY A 21 5.34 -5.87 -9.92
C GLY A 21 3.98 -5.33 -9.49
N ILE A 22 2.99 -5.45 -10.36
CA ILE A 22 1.63 -4.93 -10.16
C ILE A 22 0.69 -6.09 -9.82
N GLY A 23 -0.21 -5.86 -8.90
CA GLY A 23 -1.18 -6.83 -8.41
C GLY A 23 -0.69 -7.60 -7.19
N LYS A 24 -1.63 -7.94 -6.32
CA LYS A 24 -1.36 -8.55 -5.00
C LYS A 24 -0.49 -9.81 -5.06
N ALA A 25 -0.71 -10.66 -6.05
CA ALA A 25 0.02 -11.91 -6.18
C ALA A 25 1.49 -11.68 -6.55
N LEU A 26 1.77 -10.83 -7.54
CA LEU A 26 3.13 -10.52 -7.97
C LEU A 26 3.89 -9.74 -6.89
N SER A 27 3.23 -8.77 -6.29
CA SER A 27 3.77 -7.97 -5.21
C SER A 27 4.18 -8.85 -4.02
N SER A 28 3.28 -9.72 -3.55
CA SER A 28 3.56 -10.65 -2.45
C SER A 28 4.70 -11.62 -2.77
N ALA A 29 4.71 -12.19 -3.98
CA ALA A 29 5.78 -13.08 -4.42
C ALA A 29 7.13 -12.36 -4.51
N GLY A 30 7.13 -11.12 -5.01
CA GLY A 30 8.32 -10.28 -5.10
C GLY A 30 8.92 -9.96 -3.74
N VAL A 31 8.09 -9.58 -2.78
CA VAL A 31 8.51 -9.34 -1.39
C VAL A 31 9.03 -10.61 -0.75
N ALA A 32 8.30 -11.73 -0.84
CA ALA A 32 8.73 -13.01 -0.28
C ALA A 32 10.08 -13.45 -0.84
N ARG A 33 10.27 -13.31 -2.16
CA ARG A 33 11.55 -13.62 -2.81
C ARG A 33 12.68 -12.73 -2.29
N ALA A 34 12.44 -11.42 -2.19
CA ALA A 34 13.44 -10.47 -1.72
C ALA A 34 13.89 -10.80 -0.30
N LEU A 35 12.94 -11.06 0.60
CA LEU A 35 13.22 -11.42 1.99
C LEU A 35 13.95 -12.76 2.10
N THR A 36 13.61 -13.74 1.27
CA THR A 36 14.26 -15.07 1.27
C THR A 36 15.70 -15.01 0.77
N LEU A 37 15.99 -14.14 -0.20
CA LEU A 37 17.32 -13.98 -0.79
C LEU A 37 18.18 -12.99 -0.03
N ALA A 38 17.63 -12.26 0.92
CA ALA A 38 18.37 -11.31 1.73
C ALA A 38 19.48 -12.01 2.54
N LYS A 39 20.68 -11.45 2.48
CA LYS A 39 21.82 -11.94 3.26
C LYS A 39 21.78 -11.50 4.71
N GLU A 40 21.11 -10.39 4.95
CA GLU A 40 20.96 -9.76 6.26
C GLU A 40 19.46 -9.58 6.58
N ARG A 41 19.16 -9.44 7.86
CA ARG A 41 17.80 -9.19 8.31
C ARG A 41 17.47 -7.71 8.12
N TYR A 42 16.34 -7.42 7.52
CA TYR A 42 15.81 -6.08 7.45
C TYR A 42 15.12 -5.66 8.76
N ASP A 43 15.37 -4.45 9.19
CA ASP A 43 14.68 -3.85 10.33
C ASP A 43 13.30 -3.31 9.96
N MET A 44 13.12 -2.94 8.68
CA MET A 44 11.88 -2.36 8.18
C MET A 44 11.64 -2.73 6.73
N LEU A 45 10.39 -2.99 6.40
CA LEU A 45 9.87 -3.05 5.04
C LEU A 45 8.98 -1.83 4.79
N ALA A 46 9.26 -1.10 3.74
CA ALA A 46 8.42 0.02 3.29
C ALA A 46 7.88 -0.27 1.89
N VAL A 47 6.57 -0.24 1.74
CA VAL A 47 5.91 -0.26 0.43
C VAL A 47 5.74 1.18 -0.03
N VAL A 48 6.21 1.47 -1.24
CA VAL A 48 6.11 2.81 -1.83
C VAL A 48 5.63 2.67 -3.26
N GLY A 49 4.46 3.19 -3.55
CA GLY A 49 3.81 3.06 -4.85
C GLY A 49 2.95 4.25 -5.21
N PHE A 50 2.21 4.11 -6.30
CA PHE A 50 1.22 5.09 -6.73
C PHE A 50 -0.16 4.62 -6.32
N ALA A 51 -0.98 5.55 -5.84
CA ALA A 51 -2.38 5.28 -5.51
C ALA A 51 -3.30 6.29 -6.20
N ALA A 52 -4.47 5.83 -6.61
CA ALA A 52 -5.55 6.73 -6.99
C ALA A 52 -6.23 7.28 -5.74
N SER A 53 -6.59 8.56 -5.75
CA SER A 53 -7.30 9.18 -4.63
C SER A 53 -8.75 9.49 -4.98
N ALA A 54 -9.68 9.00 -4.18
CA ALA A 54 -11.08 9.41 -4.21
C ALA A 54 -11.37 10.61 -3.28
N LEU A 55 -10.35 11.14 -2.59
CA LEU A 55 -10.44 12.25 -1.63
C LEU A 55 -10.11 13.63 -2.22
N GLY A 56 -9.84 13.71 -3.51
CA GLY A 56 -9.43 14.97 -4.14
C GLY A 56 -7.99 15.38 -3.81
N ARG A 57 -7.12 14.46 -3.39
CA ARG A 57 -5.68 14.70 -3.29
C ARG A 57 -5.12 15.10 -4.65
N LYS A 58 -4.09 15.91 -4.65
CA LYS A 58 -3.44 16.35 -5.87
C LYS A 58 -2.36 15.36 -6.29
N GLN A 59 -2.10 15.33 -7.59
CA GLN A 59 -0.95 14.59 -8.10
C GLN A 59 0.34 15.11 -7.48
N GLY A 60 1.13 14.20 -6.90
CA GLY A 60 2.38 14.50 -6.21
C GLY A 60 2.25 14.60 -4.68
N ASP A 61 1.03 14.58 -4.14
CA ASP A 61 0.87 14.47 -2.69
C ASP A 61 1.43 13.13 -2.20
N ILE A 62 2.11 13.14 -1.06
CA ILE A 62 2.63 11.95 -0.40
C ILE A 62 1.73 11.66 0.79
N VAL A 63 1.22 10.44 0.86
CA VAL A 63 0.30 10.00 1.92
C VAL A 63 0.86 8.74 2.57
N MET A 64 0.83 8.69 3.89
CA MET A 64 1.13 7.50 4.70
C MET A 64 -0.18 7.00 5.34
N PRO A 65 -0.89 6.05 4.71
CA PRO A 65 -2.18 5.59 5.21
C PRO A 65 -2.02 4.86 6.54
N CYS A 66 -3.04 4.98 7.40
CA CYS A 66 -3.06 4.30 8.69
C CYS A 66 -3.73 2.92 8.65
N ARG A 67 -4.42 2.59 7.56
CA ARG A 67 -5.09 1.29 7.35
C ARG A 67 -4.90 0.81 5.93
N ALA A 68 -4.81 -0.50 5.76
CA ALA A 68 -4.81 -1.18 4.47
C ALA A 68 -5.88 -2.27 4.46
N ILE A 69 -6.74 -2.28 3.44
CA ILE A 69 -7.87 -3.21 3.33
C ILE A 69 -7.91 -3.78 1.91
N HIS A 70 -8.05 -5.10 1.80
CA HIS A 70 -8.37 -5.75 0.52
C HIS A 70 -9.85 -5.54 0.20
N HIS A 71 -10.16 -4.62 -0.70
CA HIS A 71 -11.55 -4.28 -1.01
C HIS A 71 -12.27 -5.33 -1.87
N ASP A 72 -11.52 -6.09 -2.65
CA ASP A 72 -12.04 -7.13 -3.57
C ASP A 72 -12.03 -8.53 -2.96
N ALA A 73 -11.56 -8.70 -1.74
CA ALA A 73 -11.62 -9.97 -1.03
C ALA A 73 -13.02 -10.19 -0.44
N ILE A 74 -13.72 -11.23 -0.94
CA ILE A 74 -15.00 -11.69 -0.38
C ILE A 74 -14.69 -12.86 0.55
N ILE A 75 -14.36 -12.55 1.80
CA ILE A 75 -14.06 -13.54 2.83
C ILE A 75 -14.96 -13.33 4.03
N PRO A 76 -15.24 -14.39 4.83
CA PRO A 76 -16.00 -14.23 6.06
C PRO A 76 -15.39 -13.21 7.01
N GLU A 77 -16.21 -12.50 7.78
CA GLU A 77 -15.77 -11.43 8.69
C GLU A 77 -14.69 -11.86 9.69
N ASN A 78 -14.70 -13.14 10.09
CA ASN A 78 -13.69 -13.69 10.99
C ASN A 78 -12.29 -13.87 10.34
N PHE A 79 -12.20 -13.73 9.00
CA PHE A 79 -10.94 -13.68 8.26
C PHE A 79 -10.72 -12.26 7.76
N CYS A 80 -10.57 -11.32 8.66
CA CYS A 80 -10.54 -9.90 8.34
C CYS A 80 -9.58 -9.58 7.18
N PRO A 81 -10.04 -8.90 6.12
CA PRO A 81 -9.19 -8.46 5.02
C PRO A 81 -8.31 -7.26 5.39
N GLU A 82 -8.48 -6.75 6.59
CA GLU A 82 -7.72 -5.61 7.08
C GLU A 82 -6.32 -6.02 7.55
N ILE A 83 -5.33 -5.33 7.03
CA ILE A 83 -3.95 -5.41 7.51
C ILE A 83 -3.66 -4.10 8.26
N THR A 84 -3.58 -4.19 9.57
CA THR A 84 -3.23 -3.04 10.39
C THR A 84 -1.91 -3.34 11.09
N ASP A 85 -0.83 -2.69 10.66
CA ASP A 85 0.41 -2.67 11.44
C ASP A 85 0.35 -1.47 12.39
N PRO A 86 0.51 -1.67 13.70
CA PRO A 86 0.58 -0.57 14.67
C PRO A 86 1.65 0.48 14.32
N ARG A 87 2.68 0.11 13.58
CA ARG A 87 3.71 1.03 13.11
C ARG A 87 3.24 1.90 11.95
N MET A 88 2.32 1.42 11.13
CA MET A 88 1.63 2.22 10.11
C MET A 88 0.71 3.26 10.74
N LEU A 89 0.13 2.95 11.91
CA LEU A 89 -0.74 3.87 12.66
C LEU A 89 0.00 5.11 13.19
N GLN A 90 1.32 5.12 13.15
CA GLN A 90 2.12 6.31 13.43
C GLN A 90 2.19 7.25 12.21
N GLY A 91 1.64 6.84 11.06
CA GLY A 91 1.41 7.69 9.92
C GLY A 91 0.51 8.88 10.29
N LYS A 92 0.81 10.04 9.74
CA LYS A 92 0.10 11.30 10.06
C LYS A 92 -1.26 11.41 9.37
N ASP A 93 -1.54 10.52 8.43
CA ASP A 93 -2.72 10.61 7.57
C ASP A 93 -3.73 9.52 7.98
N PRO A 94 -4.95 9.91 8.40
CA PRO A 94 -5.98 8.96 8.86
C PRO A 94 -6.65 8.18 7.71
N GLU A 95 -6.06 8.20 6.55
CA GLU A 95 -6.63 7.61 5.33
C GLU A 95 -6.42 6.10 5.29
N THR A 96 -7.36 5.44 4.62
CA THR A 96 -7.29 4.01 4.33
C THR A 96 -6.87 3.80 2.89
N VAL A 97 -5.93 2.90 2.65
CA VAL A 97 -5.67 2.39 1.30
C VAL A 97 -6.48 1.12 1.07
N PHE A 98 -7.17 1.08 -0.05
CA PHE A 98 -7.96 -0.06 -0.52
C PHE A 98 -7.22 -0.74 -1.66
N THR A 99 -6.72 -1.93 -1.39
CA THR A 99 -5.95 -2.72 -2.36
C THR A 99 -6.83 -3.69 -3.11
N GLY A 100 -6.67 -3.77 -4.42
CA GLY A 100 -7.40 -4.72 -5.26
C GLY A 100 -6.70 -5.01 -6.57
N ASP A 101 -7.07 -6.11 -7.24
CA ASP A 101 -6.46 -6.52 -8.52
C ASP A 101 -7.14 -5.88 -9.75
N SER A 102 -7.93 -4.83 -9.54
CA SER A 102 -8.64 -4.12 -10.62
C SER A 102 -8.41 -2.62 -10.55
N PHE A 103 -8.27 -1.99 -11.72
CA PHE A 103 -8.23 -0.53 -11.79
C PHE A 103 -9.51 0.07 -11.22
N VAL A 104 -9.34 1.03 -10.32
CA VAL A 104 -10.46 1.69 -9.66
C VAL A 104 -11.32 2.49 -10.65
N ASN A 105 -12.62 2.41 -10.45
CA ASN A 105 -13.61 3.19 -11.19
C ASN A 105 -14.74 3.63 -10.24
N ALA A 106 -15.67 4.45 -10.75
CA ALA A 106 -16.77 4.97 -9.93
C ALA A 106 -17.68 3.89 -9.33
N GLY A 107 -17.77 2.70 -9.97
CA GLY A 107 -18.50 1.55 -9.44
C GLY A 107 -17.84 0.99 -8.20
N ILE A 108 -16.54 0.70 -8.29
CA ILE A 108 -15.73 0.19 -7.18
C ILE A 108 -15.74 1.18 -6.00
N ILE A 109 -15.60 2.47 -6.26
CA ILE A 109 -15.64 3.49 -5.20
C ILE A 109 -17.00 3.43 -4.46
N ARG A 110 -18.12 3.34 -5.17
CA ARG A 110 -19.44 3.23 -4.53
C ARG A 110 -19.60 1.96 -3.71
N GLU A 111 -19.12 0.83 -4.23
CA GLU A 111 -19.17 -0.45 -3.53
C GLU A 111 -18.33 -0.43 -2.24
N VAL A 112 -17.10 0.08 -2.31
CA VAL A 112 -16.22 0.24 -1.15
C VAL A 112 -16.84 1.14 -0.09
N LYS A 113 -17.42 2.27 -0.50
CA LYS A 113 -18.18 3.15 0.41
C LYS A 113 -19.33 2.42 1.11
N ALA A 114 -20.14 1.70 0.36
CA ALA A 114 -21.30 0.98 0.90
C ALA A 114 -20.85 -0.15 1.86
N ARG A 115 -19.78 -0.86 1.54
CA ARG A 115 -19.31 -2.01 2.30
C ARG A 115 -18.56 -1.62 3.58
N PHE A 116 -17.70 -0.62 3.52
CA PHE A 116 -16.81 -0.28 4.62
C PHE A 116 -17.21 0.97 5.39
N GLY A 117 -18.29 1.66 4.97
CA GLY A 117 -18.80 2.84 5.67
C GLY A 117 -17.86 4.04 5.69
N VAL A 118 -16.89 4.08 4.77
CA VAL A 118 -15.89 5.15 4.68
C VAL A 118 -16.20 6.06 3.51
N ASP A 119 -16.05 7.36 3.72
CA ASP A 119 -16.41 8.31 2.68
C ASP A 119 -15.43 8.31 1.50
N CYS A 120 -14.20 7.97 1.69
CA CYS A 120 -13.21 7.93 0.62
C CYS A 120 -11.92 7.27 1.10
N GLY A 121 -11.06 6.90 0.14
CA GLY A 121 -9.78 6.30 0.41
C GLY A 121 -8.79 6.49 -0.73
N LEU A 122 -7.65 5.93 -0.53
CA LEU A 122 -6.66 5.69 -1.56
C LEU A 122 -6.91 4.31 -2.16
N PHE A 123 -6.56 4.11 -3.41
CA PHE A 123 -6.70 2.82 -4.08
C PHE A 123 -5.39 2.47 -4.77
N ASP A 124 -4.89 1.28 -4.51
CA ASP A 124 -3.70 0.72 -5.14
C ASP A 124 -3.93 -0.73 -5.61
N MET A 125 -2.89 -1.38 -6.08
CA MET A 125 -2.92 -2.76 -6.57
C MET A 125 -1.82 -3.63 -5.92
N GLU A 126 -1.11 -3.14 -4.95
CA GLU A 126 -0.03 -3.81 -4.20
C GLU A 126 -0.45 -4.10 -2.75
#